data_e54328559583d692ac77db9d61b83a65
#
_entry.id   e54328559583d692ac77db9d61b83a65
#
_cell.length_a   1.000
_cell.length_b   1.000
_cell.length_c   1.000
_cell.angle_alpha   90.00
_cell.angle_beta   90.00
_cell.angle_gamma   90.00
#
_symmetry.space_group_name_H-M   'P 1'
#
loop_
_entity.id
_entity.type
_entity.pdbx_description
1 polymer ?
#
loop_
_entity_poly.entity_id
_entity_poly.type
_entity_poly.pdbx_seq_one_letter_code
_entity_poly.pdbx_strand_id
1 'polypeptide(L)'
;MKEFFTYFFGQGTTQEFALFTPAHFAPVLLMILVIWCIYRKRDALRESRHEEKLRYALAFALIICDMSYYWRLVGMPSLNPSAVENLPIGICAWTVIFCSFMMVGKSQSLFDIVYFWLFSGSLFALITPTVLTYTGPTRYRYYQFWLEHTLGYIAVFYMIFVHGMRPTIRSAFKSAIAMTVMVLIAYWVNTMIPGANYLYMARPEAAPSVLDILPPNFALRVSIMAFAMVVMYALAYLPWYRLDKKKRQLK
;
A
#
# COMPACT_ATOMS: atom_id res chain seq x y z
N MET A 1 -0.98 15.86 29.62
CA MET A 1 -1.62 15.68 28.31
C MET A 1 -0.76 16.20 27.15
N LYS A 2 -0.28 17.46 27.18
CA LYS A 2 0.52 18.03 26.09
C LYS A 2 1.79 17.21 25.78
N GLU A 3 2.52 16.77 26.77
CA GLU A 3 3.71 15.93 26.61
C GLU A 3 3.40 14.57 25.97
N PHE A 4 2.29 13.93 26.37
CA PHE A 4 1.84 12.68 25.76
C PHE A 4 1.55 12.86 24.27
N PHE A 5 0.81 13.91 23.90
CA PHE A 5 0.49 14.19 22.49
C PHE A 5 1.76 14.47 21.68
N THR A 6 2.67 15.27 22.21
CA THR A 6 3.97 15.57 21.56
C THR A 6 4.79 14.30 21.39
N TYR A 7 4.79 13.41 22.38
CA TYR A 7 5.47 12.13 22.29
C TYR A 7 4.79 11.20 21.27
N PHE A 8 3.48 10.96 21.40
CA PHE A 8 2.76 9.99 20.59
C PHE A 8 2.74 10.37 19.11
N PHE A 9 2.42 11.61 18.78
CA PHE A 9 2.40 12.09 17.40
C PHE A 9 3.75 12.55 16.86
N GLY A 10 4.74 12.70 17.71
CA GLY A 10 6.10 13.12 17.36
C GLY A 10 6.85 12.03 16.56
N GLN A 11 8.10 12.35 16.25
CA GLN A 11 9.06 11.41 15.66
C GLN A 11 10.06 10.97 16.74
N GLY A 12 10.35 9.68 16.79
CA GLY A 12 11.40 9.14 17.66
C GLY A 12 12.79 9.54 17.17
N THR A 13 13.73 9.66 18.09
CA THR A 13 15.16 9.88 17.80
C THR A 13 15.97 8.59 17.87
N THR A 14 15.38 7.52 18.43
CA THR A 14 15.97 6.19 18.57
C THR A 14 15.16 5.18 17.80
N GLN A 15 15.80 4.13 17.32
CA GLN A 15 15.12 3.04 16.66
C GLN A 15 14.24 2.28 17.67
N GLU A 16 12.93 2.42 17.54
CA GLU A 16 11.93 1.75 18.40
C GLU A 16 11.31 0.52 17.71
N PHE A 17 11.56 0.31 16.42
CA PHE A 17 11.06 -0.80 15.62
C PHE A 17 12.21 -1.66 15.10
N ALA A 18 12.05 -2.98 15.23
CA ALA A 18 12.97 -3.95 14.64
C ALA A 18 12.19 -4.90 13.73
N LEU A 19 12.81 -5.27 12.59
CA LEU A 19 12.27 -6.24 11.65
C LEU A 19 12.16 -7.63 12.33
N PHE A 20 11.17 -8.40 11.91
CA PHE A 20 10.92 -9.77 12.34
C PHE A 20 10.64 -9.94 13.85
N THR A 21 10.23 -8.88 14.51
CA THR A 21 9.74 -8.88 15.91
C THR A 21 8.21 -9.06 15.96
N PRO A 22 7.63 -9.31 17.16
CA PRO A 22 6.18 -9.31 17.33
C PRO A 22 5.49 -8.02 16.83
N ALA A 23 6.15 -6.87 16.97
CA ALA A 23 5.65 -5.60 16.45
C ALA A 23 5.57 -5.57 14.91
N HIS A 24 6.39 -6.36 14.22
CA HIS A 24 6.30 -6.52 12.77
C HIS A 24 5.20 -7.53 12.38
N PHE A 25 5.18 -8.69 13.03
CA PHE A 25 4.28 -9.77 12.62
C PHE A 25 2.83 -9.55 13.03
N ALA A 26 2.57 -8.93 14.19
CA ALA A 26 1.22 -8.79 14.73
C ALA A 26 0.25 -8.10 13.75
N PRO A 27 0.58 -6.95 13.12
CA PRO A 27 -0.32 -6.30 12.16
C PRO A 27 -0.57 -7.17 10.91
N VAL A 28 0.46 -7.87 10.42
CA VAL A 28 0.34 -8.76 9.26
C VAL A 28 -0.54 -9.97 9.58
N LEU A 29 -0.36 -10.59 10.75
CA LEU A 29 -1.18 -11.70 11.20
C LEU A 29 -2.63 -11.27 11.41
N LEU A 30 -2.85 -10.09 11.98
CA LEU A 30 -4.19 -9.52 12.13
C LEU A 30 -4.86 -9.29 10.77
N MET A 31 -4.15 -8.74 9.81
CA MET A 31 -4.63 -8.59 8.42
C MET A 31 -5.06 -9.94 7.84
N ILE A 32 -4.21 -10.96 7.95
CA ILE A 32 -4.50 -12.31 7.44
C ILE A 32 -5.74 -12.89 8.14
N LEU A 33 -5.85 -12.73 9.45
CA LEU A 33 -7.02 -13.17 10.22
C LEU A 33 -8.31 -12.48 9.75
N VAL A 34 -8.28 -11.16 9.54
CA VAL A 34 -9.44 -10.42 9.03
C VAL A 34 -9.82 -10.89 7.62
N ILE A 35 -8.86 -11.07 6.73
CA ILE A 35 -9.09 -11.57 5.38
C ILE A 35 -9.69 -12.99 5.43
N TRP A 36 -9.18 -13.86 6.30
CA TRP A 36 -9.73 -15.20 6.52
C TRP A 36 -11.16 -15.15 7.05
N CYS A 37 -11.47 -14.27 8.01
CA CYS A 37 -12.83 -14.06 8.51
C CYS A 37 -13.79 -13.60 7.39
N ILE A 38 -13.34 -12.68 6.52
CA ILE A 38 -14.11 -12.22 5.35
C ILE A 38 -14.37 -13.41 4.41
N TYR A 39 -13.34 -14.19 4.11
CA TYR A 39 -13.49 -15.40 3.28
C TYR A 39 -14.51 -16.40 3.85
N ARG A 40 -14.42 -16.66 5.16
CA ARG A 40 -15.34 -17.59 5.87
C ARG A 40 -16.78 -17.08 5.89
N LYS A 41 -16.97 -15.78 5.98
CA LYS A 41 -18.29 -15.15 6.07
C LYS A 41 -18.75 -14.50 4.75
N ARG A 42 -18.10 -14.77 3.62
CA ARG A 42 -18.31 -14.06 2.35
C ARG A 42 -19.77 -14.10 1.85
N ASP A 43 -20.45 -15.24 2.02
CA ASP A 43 -21.84 -15.40 1.55
C ASP A 43 -22.81 -14.61 2.45
N ALA A 44 -22.64 -14.71 3.77
CA ALA A 44 -23.40 -13.91 4.73
C ALA A 44 -23.15 -12.40 4.58
N LEU A 45 -21.90 -11.99 4.27
CA LEU A 45 -21.59 -10.60 4.00
C LEU A 45 -22.25 -10.10 2.72
N ARG A 46 -22.26 -10.92 1.65
CA ARG A 46 -22.87 -10.59 0.36
C ARG A 46 -24.38 -10.38 0.46
N GLU A 47 -25.06 -11.19 1.27
CA GLU A 47 -26.50 -11.16 1.47
C GLU A 47 -26.93 -10.19 2.58
N SER A 48 -25.96 -9.61 3.31
CA SER A 48 -26.26 -8.71 4.41
C SER A 48 -26.88 -7.40 3.95
N ARG A 49 -27.98 -7.01 4.58
CA ARG A 49 -28.56 -5.66 4.41
C ARG A 49 -27.63 -4.52 4.83
N HIS A 50 -26.55 -4.84 5.54
CA HIS A 50 -25.54 -3.89 6.03
C HIS A 50 -24.25 -3.90 5.19
N GLU A 51 -24.20 -4.69 4.11
CA GLU A 51 -23.00 -4.79 3.26
C GLU A 51 -22.51 -3.42 2.78
N GLU A 52 -23.42 -2.63 2.26
CA GLU A 52 -23.08 -1.30 1.74
C GLU A 52 -22.50 -0.38 2.83
N LYS A 53 -23.11 -0.37 4.01
CA LYS A 53 -22.61 0.43 5.15
C LYS A 53 -21.22 -0.02 5.59
N LEU A 54 -20.98 -1.34 5.65
CA LEU A 54 -19.68 -1.90 6.00
C LEU A 54 -18.62 -1.52 4.95
N ARG A 55 -18.97 -1.61 3.68
CA ARG A 55 -18.10 -1.26 2.57
C ARG A 55 -17.75 0.22 2.58
N TYR A 56 -18.73 1.10 2.82
CA TYR A 56 -18.48 2.55 2.95
C TYR A 56 -17.67 2.88 4.21
N ALA A 57 -17.91 2.19 5.33
CA ALA A 57 -17.10 2.37 6.53
C ALA A 57 -15.64 2.01 6.29
N LEU A 58 -15.37 0.91 5.55
CA LEU A 58 -14.01 0.53 5.16
C LEU A 58 -13.39 1.54 4.18
N ALA A 59 -14.15 2.03 3.20
CA ALA A 59 -13.71 3.08 2.28
C ALA A 59 -13.35 4.36 3.03
N PHE A 60 -14.17 4.76 3.99
CA PHE A 60 -13.94 5.94 4.82
C PHE A 60 -12.72 5.76 5.73
N ALA A 61 -12.56 4.58 6.33
CA ALA A 61 -11.39 4.25 7.16
C ALA A 61 -10.08 4.35 6.35
N LEU A 62 -10.07 3.91 5.09
CA LEU A 62 -8.93 4.06 4.18
C LEU A 62 -8.54 5.53 4.00
N ILE A 63 -9.49 6.38 3.62
CA ILE A 63 -9.25 7.82 3.40
C ILE A 63 -8.81 8.52 4.69
N ILE A 64 -9.49 8.26 5.82
CA ILE A 64 -9.13 8.86 7.11
C ILE A 64 -7.72 8.43 7.53
N CYS A 65 -7.36 7.16 7.32
CA CYS A 65 -6.04 6.66 7.65
C CYS A 65 -4.94 7.38 6.85
N ASP A 66 -5.11 7.54 5.54
CA ASP A 66 -4.17 8.26 4.68
C ASP A 66 -4.12 9.76 5.03
N MET A 67 -5.28 10.43 5.11
CA MET A 67 -5.35 11.85 5.43
C MET A 67 -4.80 12.18 6.83
N SER A 68 -4.92 11.27 7.78
CA SER A 68 -4.42 11.46 9.15
C SER A 68 -2.90 11.65 9.20
N TYR A 69 -2.15 11.10 8.23
CA TYR A 69 -0.74 11.40 8.06
C TYR A 69 -0.49 12.89 7.79
N TYR A 70 -1.22 13.48 6.85
CA TYR A 70 -1.09 14.89 6.47
C TYR A 70 -1.61 15.82 7.58
N TRP A 71 -2.71 15.46 8.25
CA TRP A 71 -3.19 16.22 9.42
C TRP A 71 -2.18 16.25 10.55
N ARG A 72 -1.47 15.14 10.77
CA ARG A 72 -0.34 15.11 11.73
C ARG A 72 0.76 16.09 11.33
N LEU A 73 1.16 16.13 10.06
CA LEU A 73 2.20 17.04 9.58
C LEU A 73 1.79 18.51 9.76
N VAL A 74 0.55 18.85 9.44
CA VAL A 74 0.00 20.21 9.64
C VAL A 74 -0.11 20.55 11.12
N GLY A 75 -0.57 19.62 11.95
CA GLY A 75 -0.75 19.80 13.39
C GLY A 75 0.54 19.83 14.20
N MET A 76 1.65 19.37 13.62
CA MET A 76 2.96 19.29 14.28
C MET A 76 4.08 19.88 13.40
N PRO A 77 4.21 21.20 13.33
CA PRO A 77 5.27 21.86 12.54
C PRO A 77 6.69 21.44 12.94
N SER A 78 6.89 20.95 14.18
CA SER A 78 8.14 20.38 14.66
C SER A 78 8.65 19.17 13.87
N LEU A 79 7.78 18.53 13.08
CA LEU A 79 8.15 17.45 12.15
C LEU A 79 8.82 17.97 10.88
N ASN A 80 8.86 19.30 10.71
CA ASN A 80 9.48 19.97 9.58
C ASN A 80 9.02 19.43 8.20
N PRO A 81 7.69 19.39 7.92
CA PRO A 81 7.20 18.86 6.67
C PRO A 81 7.74 19.63 5.46
N SER A 82 8.10 18.92 4.42
CA SER A 82 8.66 19.50 3.21
C SER A 82 8.13 18.84 1.94
N ALA A 83 8.13 19.59 0.85
CA ALA A 83 7.78 19.06 -0.46
C ALA A 83 8.80 18.02 -0.98
N VAL A 84 9.98 17.96 -0.38
CA VAL A 84 11.02 16.98 -0.71
C VAL A 84 10.58 15.54 -0.36
N GLU A 85 9.81 15.38 0.74
CA GLU A 85 9.49 14.06 1.30
C GLU A 85 7.99 13.81 1.47
N ASN A 86 7.17 14.84 1.58
CA ASN A 86 5.81 14.71 2.07
C ASN A 86 4.71 14.97 1.02
N LEU A 87 5.02 15.09 -0.27
CA LEU A 87 3.97 15.14 -1.30
C LEU A 87 3.27 13.79 -1.46
N PRO A 88 1.97 13.77 -1.79
CA PRO A 88 1.21 12.55 -1.98
C PRO A 88 1.53 11.87 -3.34
N ILE A 89 2.78 11.48 -3.55
CA ILE A 89 3.27 10.88 -4.82
C ILE A 89 3.72 9.42 -4.60
N GLY A 90 3.41 8.85 -3.44
CA GLY A 90 3.70 7.45 -3.14
C GLY A 90 2.66 6.51 -3.75
N ILE A 91 3.11 5.36 -4.28
CA ILE A 91 2.20 4.30 -4.77
C ILE A 91 1.26 3.83 -3.66
N CYS A 92 1.71 3.74 -2.42
CA CYS A 92 0.89 3.29 -1.29
C CYS A 92 -0.28 4.24 -1.03
N ALA A 93 -0.04 5.56 -0.97
CA ALA A 93 -1.09 6.57 -0.78
C ALA A 93 -2.13 6.50 -1.91
N TRP A 94 -1.68 6.47 -3.18
CA TRP A 94 -2.61 6.33 -4.31
C TRP A 94 -3.35 4.99 -4.33
N THR A 95 -2.71 3.92 -3.89
CA THR A 95 -3.38 2.61 -3.74
C THR A 95 -4.53 2.71 -2.74
N VAL A 96 -4.32 3.38 -1.59
CA VAL A 96 -5.35 3.58 -0.56
C VAL A 96 -6.51 4.42 -1.09
N ILE A 97 -6.21 5.54 -1.77
CA ILE A 97 -7.21 6.42 -2.39
C ILE A 97 -8.04 5.63 -3.42
N PHE A 98 -7.38 4.90 -4.32
CA PHE A 98 -8.07 4.10 -5.33
C PHE A 98 -8.86 2.94 -4.72
N CYS A 99 -8.36 2.30 -3.64
CA CYS A 99 -9.12 1.30 -2.88
C CYS A 99 -10.40 1.90 -2.30
N SER A 100 -10.34 3.12 -1.74
CA SER A 100 -11.52 3.78 -1.22
C SER A 100 -12.58 4.01 -2.31
N PHE A 101 -12.21 4.58 -3.45
CA PHE A 101 -13.14 4.77 -4.57
C PHE A 101 -13.61 3.45 -5.18
N MET A 102 -12.75 2.44 -5.24
CA MET A 102 -13.13 1.08 -5.65
C MET A 102 -14.22 0.52 -4.72
N MET A 103 -14.05 0.68 -3.42
CA MET A 103 -15.02 0.21 -2.43
C MET A 103 -16.36 0.91 -2.58
N VAL A 104 -16.39 2.24 -2.75
CA VAL A 104 -17.63 3.01 -2.92
C VAL A 104 -18.34 2.64 -4.22
N GLY A 105 -17.65 2.70 -5.35
CA GLY A 105 -18.22 2.55 -6.68
C GLY A 105 -18.28 1.11 -7.20
N LYS A 106 -17.77 0.12 -6.45
CA LYS A 106 -17.59 -1.28 -6.92
C LYS A 106 -16.88 -1.34 -8.28
N SER A 107 -15.86 -0.48 -8.46
CA SER A 107 -15.21 -0.26 -9.74
C SER A 107 -14.21 -1.37 -10.07
N GLN A 108 -14.52 -2.20 -11.05
CA GLN A 108 -13.58 -3.19 -11.59
C GLN A 108 -12.33 -2.52 -12.17
N SER A 109 -12.45 -1.32 -12.75
CA SER A 109 -11.31 -0.60 -13.31
C SER A 109 -10.28 -0.18 -12.26
N LEU A 110 -10.75 0.28 -11.09
CA LEU A 110 -9.87 0.60 -9.98
C LEU A 110 -9.30 -0.67 -9.34
N PHE A 111 -10.12 -1.72 -9.20
CA PHE A 111 -9.66 -3.03 -8.75
C PHE A 111 -8.52 -3.56 -9.62
N ASP A 112 -8.64 -3.46 -10.94
CA ASP A 112 -7.61 -3.88 -11.91
C ASP A 112 -6.26 -3.21 -11.64
N ILE A 113 -6.26 -1.95 -11.20
CA ILE A 113 -5.04 -1.19 -10.88
C ILE A 113 -4.50 -1.58 -9.51
N VAL A 114 -5.32 -1.44 -8.47
CA VAL A 114 -4.85 -1.57 -7.08
C VAL A 114 -4.44 -2.99 -6.72
N TYR A 115 -5.07 -4.00 -7.33
CA TYR A 115 -4.68 -5.39 -7.12
C TYR A 115 -3.18 -5.59 -7.37
N PHE A 116 -2.69 -5.16 -8.52
CA PHE A 116 -1.27 -5.35 -8.87
C PHE A 116 -0.35 -4.40 -8.09
N TRP A 117 -0.80 -3.18 -7.79
CA TRP A 117 0.00 -2.24 -6.99
C TRP A 117 0.23 -2.74 -5.56
N LEU A 118 -0.77 -3.38 -4.95
CA LEU A 118 -0.59 -4.01 -3.64
C LEU A 118 0.47 -5.10 -3.67
N PHE A 119 0.41 -5.99 -4.67
CA PHE A 119 1.35 -7.11 -4.77
C PHE A 119 2.72 -6.75 -5.34
N SER A 120 2.94 -5.54 -5.84
CA SER A 120 4.26 -5.08 -6.32
C SER A 120 4.88 -4.00 -5.42
N GLY A 121 4.17 -2.93 -5.12
CA GLY A 121 4.69 -1.82 -4.31
C GLY A 121 4.48 -2.03 -2.81
N SER A 122 3.21 -2.13 -2.38
CA SER A 122 2.87 -2.21 -0.96
C SER A 122 3.38 -3.50 -0.27
N LEU A 123 3.60 -4.58 -1.03
CA LEU A 123 4.15 -5.81 -0.47
C LEU A 123 5.55 -5.60 0.12
N PHE A 124 6.40 -4.84 -0.56
CA PHE A 124 7.74 -4.54 -0.06
C PHE A 124 7.68 -3.69 1.22
N ALA A 125 6.71 -2.78 1.35
CA ALA A 125 6.49 -2.03 2.57
C ALA A 125 6.06 -2.92 3.74
N LEU A 126 5.36 -4.04 3.50
CA LEU A 126 5.03 -5.01 4.55
C LEU A 126 6.23 -5.89 4.94
N ILE A 127 7.14 -6.17 4.01
CA ILE A 127 8.32 -7.03 4.24
C ILE A 127 9.45 -6.24 4.91
N THR A 128 9.73 -5.04 4.40
CA THR A 128 10.78 -4.14 4.90
C THR A 128 10.23 -2.73 5.11
N PRO A 129 9.49 -2.50 6.21
CA PRO A 129 8.87 -1.22 6.51
C PRO A 129 9.90 -0.17 6.94
N THR A 130 10.59 0.44 5.99
CA THR A 130 11.67 1.40 6.22
C THR A 130 11.22 2.64 6.98
N VAL A 131 9.99 3.09 6.71
CA VAL A 131 9.40 4.27 7.36
C VAL A 131 9.26 4.10 8.88
N LEU A 132 9.28 2.86 9.38
CA LEU A 132 9.16 2.55 10.81
C LEU A 132 10.51 2.49 11.53
N THR A 133 11.64 2.77 10.88
CA THR A 133 12.98 2.63 11.47
C THR A 133 13.13 3.39 12.78
N TYR A 134 12.43 4.53 12.93
CA TYR A 134 12.48 5.38 14.12
C TYR A 134 11.16 5.43 14.90
N THR A 135 10.21 4.54 14.60
CA THR A 135 8.87 4.54 15.23
C THR A 135 8.44 3.13 15.58
N GLY A 136 8.07 2.92 16.85
CA GLY A 136 7.53 1.65 17.34
C GLY A 136 6.07 1.76 17.80
N PRO A 137 5.54 0.73 18.47
CA PRO A 137 4.15 0.69 18.96
C PRO A 137 3.76 1.80 19.94
N THR A 138 4.71 2.57 20.43
CA THR A 138 4.46 3.72 21.32
C THR A 138 4.10 5.00 20.54
N ARG A 139 4.21 4.98 19.20
CA ARG A 139 4.02 6.13 18.33
C ARG A 139 2.86 5.95 17.36
N TYR A 140 2.15 7.05 17.09
CA TYR A 140 1.04 7.12 16.14
C TYR A 140 1.44 6.61 14.73
N ARG A 141 2.62 6.98 14.24
CA ARG A 141 3.06 6.65 12.88
C ARG A 141 3.16 5.14 12.64
N TYR A 142 3.47 4.35 13.69
CA TYR A 142 3.44 2.90 13.62
C TYR A 142 2.04 2.39 13.26
N TYR A 143 1.01 2.83 13.96
CA TYR A 143 -0.38 2.39 13.71
C TYR A 143 -0.89 2.87 12.35
N GLN A 144 -0.63 4.13 12.02
CA GLN A 144 -1.04 4.72 10.75
C GLN A 144 -0.42 3.96 9.57
N PHE A 145 0.88 3.66 9.60
CA PHE A 145 1.58 2.91 8.57
C PHE A 145 0.96 1.51 8.37
N TRP A 146 0.78 0.75 9.45
CA TRP A 146 0.24 -0.59 9.36
C TRP A 146 -1.22 -0.60 8.91
N LEU A 147 -2.05 0.34 9.39
CA LEU A 147 -3.44 0.47 8.94
C LEU A 147 -3.51 0.83 7.45
N GLU A 148 -2.73 1.80 7.00
CA GLU A 148 -2.67 2.22 5.60
C GLU A 148 -2.40 1.01 4.68
N HIS A 149 -1.38 0.22 4.99
CA HIS A 149 -1.00 -0.90 4.13
C HIS A 149 -1.95 -2.10 4.28
N THR A 150 -2.36 -2.45 5.49
CA THR A 150 -3.21 -3.64 5.72
C THR A 150 -4.65 -3.44 5.25
N LEU A 151 -5.24 -2.25 5.43
CA LEU A 151 -6.59 -1.95 4.96
C LEU A 151 -6.73 -2.04 3.44
N GLY A 152 -5.68 -1.68 2.68
CA GLY A 152 -5.66 -1.87 1.23
C GLY A 152 -5.84 -3.33 0.83
N TYR A 153 -5.10 -4.25 1.46
CA TYR A 153 -5.27 -5.69 1.24
C TYR A 153 -6.66 -6.17 1.66
N ILE A 154 -7.15 -5.75 2.83
CA ILE A 154 -8.50 -6.11 3.31
C ILE A 154 -9.56 -5.67 2.29
N ALA A 155 -9.45 -4.45 1.75
CA ALA A 155 -10.37 -3.92 0.75
C ALA A 155 -10.38 -4.75 -0.54
N VAL A 156 -9.19 -5.07 -1.08
CA VAL A 156 -9.09 -5.87 -2.30
C VAL A 156 -9.61 -7.29 -2.09
N PHE A 157 -9.25 -7.95 -1.00
CA PHE A 157 -9.76 -9.30 -0.71
C PHE A 157 -11.26 -9.30 -0.39
N TYR A 158 -11.79 -8.23 0.20
CA TYR A 158 -13.23 -8.05 0.36
C TYR A 158 -13.93 -8.04 -1.01
N MET A 159 -13.43 -7.25 -1.96
CA MET A 159 -13.99 -7.19 -3.31
C MET A 159 -13.88 -8.53 -4.06
N ILE A 160 -12.81 -9.29 -3.83
CA ILE A 160 -12.66 -10.64 -4.39
C ILE A 160 -13.71 -11.59 -3.81
N PHE A 161 -13.83 -11.68 -2.49
CA PHE A 161 -14.63 -12.73 -1.85
C PHE A 161 -16.11 -12.39 -1.79
N VAL A 162 -16.45 -11.11 -1.56
CA VAL A 162 -17.85 -10.69 -1.41
C VAL A 162 -18.45 -10.32 -2.77
N HIS A 163 -17.73 -9.56 -3.61
CA HIS A 163 -18.24 -9.10 -4.90
C HIS A 163 -17.77 -9.93 -6.11
N GLY A 164 -16.91 -10.91 -5.91
CA GLY A 164 -16.44 -11.78 -6.99
C GLY A 164 -15.52 -11.09 -8.00
N MET A 165 -14.95 -9.94 -7.65
CA MET A 165 -13.99 -9.26 -8.52
C MET A 165 -12.74 -10.11 -8.72
N ARG A 166 -12.17 -10.03 -9.90
CA ARG A 166 -10.98 -10.81 -10.22
C ARG A 166 -10.11 -10.12 -11.26
N PRO A 167 -8.77 -10.18 -11.11
CA PRO A 167 -7.87 -9.63 -12.08
C PRO A 167 -7.82 -10.52 -13.34
N THR A 168 -7.53 -9.90 -14.45
CA THR A 168 -7.31 -10.52 -15.76
C THR A 168 -5.94 -10.10 -16.29
N ILE A 169 -5.51 -10.69 -17.39
CA ILE A 169 -4.29 -10.23 -18.06
C ILE A 169 -4.43 -8.78 -18.54
N ARG A 170 -5.62 -8.35 -18.96
CA ARG A 170 -5.89 -6.94 -19.33
C ARG A 170 -5.77 -6.02 -18.12
N SER A 171 -6.11 -6.51 -16.92
CA SER A 171 -5.93 -5.78 -15.67
C SER A 171 -4.45 -5.49 -15.39
N ALA A 172 -3.56 -6.45 -15.67
CA ALA A 172 -2.12 -6.26 -15.53
C ALA A 172 -1.59 -5.15 -16.45
N PHE A 173 -2.04 -5.12 -17.72
CA PHE A 173 -1.67 -4.03 -18.65
C PHE A 173 -2.23 -2.69 -18.21
N LYS A 174 -3.48 -2.62 -17.77
CA LYS A 174 -4.09 -1.38 -17.25
C LYS A 174 -3.32 -0.86 -16.04
N SER A 175 -2.98 -1.74 -15.11
CA SER A 175 -2.17 -1.41 -13.94
C SER A 175 -0.77 -0.93 -14.32
N ALA A 176 -0.13 -1.56 -15.30
CA ALA A 176 1.19 -1.15 -15.79
C ALA A 176 1.15 0.24 -16.42
N ILE A 177 0.12 0.58 -17.19
CA ILE A 177 -0.07 1.92 -17.75
C ILE A 177 -0.23 2.94 -16.62
N ALA A 178 -1.09 2.67 -15.64
CA ALA A 178 -1.28 3.55 -14.50
C ALA A 178 0.01 3.72 -13.68
N MET A 179 0.78 2.64 -13.48
CA MET A 179 2.09 2.70 -12.83
C MET A 179 3.08 3.57 -13.62
N THR A 180 3.11 3.43 -14.95
CA THR A 180 3.97 4.25 -15.81
C THR A 180 3.63 5.75 -15.66
N VAL A 181 2.34 6.10 -15.60
CA VAL A 181 1.92 7.49 -15.35
C VAL A 181 2.45 7.98 -14.00
N MET A 182 2.33 7.17 -12.93
CA MET A 182 2.86 7.53 -11.62
C MET A 182 4.38 7.69 -11.62
N VAL A 183 5.11 6.82 -12.31
CA VAL A 183 6.57 6.91 -12.47
C VAL A 183 6.95 8.20 -13.20
N LEU A 184 6.23 8.58 -14.24
CA LEU A 184 6.49 9.84 -14.99
C LEU A 184 6.21 11.07 -14.10
N ILE A 185 5.14 11.06 -13.32
CA ILE A 185 4.84 12.13 -12.35
C ILE A 185 5.96 12.23 -11.31
N ALA A 186 6.36 11.11 -10.72
CA ALA A 186 7.43 11.08 -9.72
C ALA A 186 8.78 11.53 -10.32
N TYR A 187 9.08 11.10 -11.53
CA TYR A 187 10.27 11.55 -12.26
C TYR A 187 10.27 13.07 -12.46
N TRP A 188 9.17 13.63 -12.95
CA TRP A 188 9.02 15.07 -13.14
C TRP A 188 9.20 15.83 -11.82
N VAL A 189 8.54 15.39 -10.74
CA VAL A 189 8.68 16.03 -9.42
C VAL A 189 10.10 15.92 -8.88
N ASN A 190 10.75 14.77 -9.03
CA ASN A 190 12.14 14.58 -8.61
C ASN A 190 13.12 15.49 -9.37
N THR A 191 12.79 15.90 -10.62
CA THR A 191 13.61 16.86 -11.37
C THR A 191 13.34 18.30 -10.98
N MET A 192 12.10 18.62 -10.56
CA MET A 192 11.69 19.98 -10.20
C MET A 192 12.05 20.36 -8.76
N ILE A 193 12.10 19.39 -7.85
CA ILE A 193 12.37 19.63 -6.43
C ILE A 193 13.75 19.06 -6.07
N PRO A 194 14.79 19.91 -5.89
CA PRO A 194 16.11 19.43 -5.51
C PRO A 194 16.07 18.61 -4.20
N GLY A 195 16.66 17.43 -4.24
CA GLY A 195 16.69 16.53 -3.09
C GLY A 195 15.49 15.56 -3.01
N ALA A 196 14.43 15.72 -3.78
CA ALA A 196 13.33 14.76 -3.81
C ALA A 196 13.76 13.39 -4.38
N ASN A 197 13.14 12.32 -3.88
CA ASN A 197 13.42 10.93 -4.30
C ASN A 197 12.16 10.07 -4.27
N TYR A 198 11.08 10.59 -4.83
CA TYR A 198 9.82 9.85 -4.91
C TYR A 198 9.98 8.57 -5.71
N LEU A 199 9.36 7.50 -5.24
CA LEU A 199 9.48 6.12 -5.73
C LEU A 199 10.92 5.56 -5.67
N TYR A 200 11.82 6.18 -4.91
CA TYR A 200 13.22 5.72 -4.72
C TYR A 200 14.00 5.50 -6.02
N MET A 201 13.68 6.29 -7.03
CA MET A 201 14.23 6.14 -8.39
C MET A 201 15.69 6.55 -8.48
N ALA A 202 16.11 7.56 -7.71
CA ALA A 202 17.46 8.15 -7.83
C ALA A 202 18.47 7.53 -6.85
N ARG A 203 18.03 7.16 -5.65
CA ARG A 203 18.89 6.65 -4.58
C ARG A 203 18.12 5.73 -3.63
N PRO A 204 18.82 4.90 -2.82
CA PRO A 204 18.21 4.17 -1.71
C PRO A 204 17.54 5.12 -0.72
N GLU A 205 16.70 4.59 0.14
CA GLU A 205 16.15 5.28 1.29
C GLU A 205 17.20 5.40 2.40
N ALA A 206 16.99 6.30 3.36
CA ALA A 206 17.92 6.48 4.50
C ALA A 206 17.94 5.26 5.44
N ALA A 207 16.84 4.51 5.48
CA ALA A 207 16.73 3.28 6.26
C ALA A 207 17.05 2.02 5.41
N PRO A 208 17.64 0.97 5.98
CA PRO A 208 17.92 -0.27 5.26
C PRO A 208 16.67 -0.87 4.65
N SER A 209 16.72 -1.19 3.36
CA SER A 209 15.58 -1.75 2.62
C SER A 209 16.02 -2.74 1.54
N VAL A 210 15.07 -3.50 1.01
CA VAL A 210 15.32 -4.35 -0.15
C VAL A 210 15.82 -3.57 -1.38
N LEU A 211 15.56 -2.26 -1.43
CA LEU A 211 15.99 -1.39 -2.53
C LEU A 211 17.49 -1.03 -2.48
N ASP A 212 18.19 -1.37 -1.40
CA ASP A 212 19.62 -1.11 -1.25
C ASP A 212 20.47 -2.00 -2.18
N ILE A 213 19.92 -3.13 -2.63
CA ILE A 213 20.57 -4.00 -3.62
C ILE A 213 20.61 -3.37 -5.02
N LEU A 214 19.83 -2.31 -5.26
CA LEU A 214 19.75 -1.67 -6.57
C LEU A 214 20.96 -0.76 -6.81
N PRO A 215 21.52 -0.77 -8.05
CA PRO A 215 22.68 0.05 -8.36
C PRO A 215 22.38 1.55 -8.28
N PRO A 216 23.40 2.38 -8.07
CA PRO A 216 23.25 3.84 -8.02
C PRO A 216 22.97 4.48 -9.39
N ASN A 217 23.28 3.77 -10.48
CA ASN A 217 22.98 4.26 -11.83
C ASN A 217 21.47 4.33 -12.05
N PHE A 218 20.95 5.52 -12.32
CA PHE A 218 19.51 5.80 -12.46
C PHE A 218 18.83 4.89 -13.50
N ALA A 219 19.38 4.81 -14.72
CA ALA A 219 18.75 4.03 -15.80
C ALA A 219 18.70 2.54 -15.45
N LEU A 220 19.81 1.99 -14.93
CA LEU A 220 19.88 0.60 -14.52
C LEU A 220 18.97 0.31 -13.34
N ARG A 221 18.93 1.20 -12.34
CA ARG A 221 18.04 1.11 -11.17
C ARG A 221 16.57 1.04 -11.59
N VAL A 222 16.12 2.00 -12.40
CA VAL A 222 14.73 2.04 -12.88
C VAL A 222 14.40 0.83 -13.77
N SER A 223 15.34 0.37 -14.61
CA SER A 223 15.15 -0.83 -15.43
C SER A 223 14.97 -2.09 -14.58
N ILE A 224 15.77 -2.27 -13.53
CA ILE A 224 15.64 -3.40 -12.61
C ILE A 224 14.32 -3.32 -11.85
N MET A 225 13.91 -2.14 -11.38
CA MET A 225 12.60 -1.95 -10.72
C MET A 225 11.44 -2.29 -11.67
N ALA A 226 11.51 -1.85 -12.93
CA ALA A 226 10.50 -2.17 -13.93
C ALA A 226 10.43 -3.69 -14.22
N PHE A 227 11.57 -4.34 -14.34
CA PHE A 227 11.64 -5.81 -14.50
C PHE A 227 11.06 -6.53 -13.29
N ALA A 228 11.44 -6.13 -12.07
CA ALA A 228 10.90 -6.69 -10.84
C ALA A 228 9.38 -6.52 -10.77
N MET A 229 8.85 -5.37 -11.17
CA MET A 229 7.40 -5.13 -11.26
C MET A 229 6.72 -6.13 -12.22
N VAL A 230 7.29 -6.37 -13.40
CA VAL A 230 6.73 -7.36 -14.35
C VAL A 230 6.70 -8.76 -13.74
N VAL A 231 7.77 -9.17 -13.07
CA VAL A 231 7.84 -10.47 -12.36
C VAL A 231 6.77 -10.54 -11.27
N MET A 232 6.62 -9.49 -10.46
CA MET A 232 5.61 -9.45 -9.38
C MET A 232 4.19 -9.50 -9.94
N TYR A 233 3.92 -8.82 -11.07
CA TYR A 233 2.62 -8.88 -11.74
C TYR A 233 2.33 -10.30 -12.27
N ALA A 234 3.32 -10.95 -12.85
CA ALA A 234 3.18 -12.34 -13.30
C ALA A 234 2.89 -13.29 -12.12
N LEU A 235 3.61 -13.13 -11.00
CA LEU A 235 3.37 -13.91 -9.78
C LEU A 235 1.98 -13.65 -9.19
N ALA A 236 1.54 -12.38 -9.12
CA ALA A 236 0.22 -12.01 -8.63
C ALA A 236 -0.92 -12.55 -9.52
N TYR A 237 -0.69 -12.65 -10.84
CA TYR A 237 -1.67 -13.20 -11.78
C TYR A 237 -1.66 -14.74 -11.85
N LEU A 238 -0.57 -15.40 -11.49
CA LEU A 238 -0.39 -16.85 -11.64
C LEU A 238 -1.51 -17.70 -11.00
N PRO A 239 -2.02 -17.41 -9.78
CA PRO A 239 -3.14 -18.15 -9.20
C PRO A 239 -4.39 -18.11 -10.07
N TRP A 240 -4.70 -16.95 -10.64
CA TRP A 240 -5.88 -16.74 -11.50
C TRP A 240 -5.74 -17.44 -12.84
N TYR A 241 -4.57 -17.39 -13.45
CA TYR A 241 -4.25 -18.14 -14.66
C TYR A 241 -4.46 -19.64 -14.48
N ARG A 242 -3.98 -20.20 -13.35
CA ARG A 242 -4.15 -21.62 -13.02
C ARG A 242 -5.63 -21.99 -12.83
N LEU A 243 -6.40 -21.15 -12.16
CA LEU A 243 -7.84 -21.34 -11.98
C LEU A 243 -8.59 -21.32 -13.30
N ASP A 244 -8.26 -20.41 -14.22
CA ASP A 244 -8.87 -20.30 -15.53
C ASP A 244 -8.52 -21.49 -16.43
N LYS A 245 -7.26 -21.94 -16.39
CA LYS A 245 -6.84 -23.14 -17.12
C LYS A 245 -7.61 -24.37 -16.65
N LYS A 246 -7.75 -24.57 -15.34
CA LYS A 246 -8.54 -25.69 -14.78
C LYS A 246 -10.00 -25.65 -15.22
N LYS A 247 -10.64 -24.48 -15.22
CA LYS A 247 -12.02 -24.33 -15.68
C LYS A 247 -12.20 -24.65 -17.16
N ARG A 248 -11.19 -24.36 -18.01
CA ARG A 248 -11.23 -24.69 -19.45
C ARG A 248 -11.07 -26.19 -19.73
N GLN A 249 -10.35 -26.91 -18.86
CA GLN A 249 -10.16 -28.36 -18.99
C GLN A 249 -11.36 -29.19 -18.51
N LEU A 250 -12.26 -28.58 -17.72
CA LEU A 250 -13.47 -29.21 -17.19
C LEU A 250 -14.72 -28.95 -18.06
N LYS A 251 -14.59 -28.17 -19.14
CA LYS A 251 -15.61 -27.94 -20.19
C LYS A 251 -15.29 -28.73 -21.44
#